data_19eb6016496d7291d3694bb9b092c5d5
#
_entry.id   19eb6016496d7291d3694bb9b092c5d5
#
_cell.length_a   1.000
_cell.length_b   1.000
_cell.length_c   1.000
_cell.angle_alpha   90.00
_cell.angle_beta   90.00
_cell.angle_gamma   90.00
#
_symmetry.space_group_name_H-M   'P 1'
#
loop_
_entity.id
_entity.type
_entity.pdbx_description
1 polymer ?
#
loop_
_entity_poly.entity_id
_entity_poly.type
_entity_poly.pdbx_seq_one_letter_code
_entity_poly.pdbx_strand_id
1 'polypeptide(L)'
;MRQLLMRPPFRLVLLCPDLTLLALAAGLGGYLAPPTARAELPPAVYAERQRQAAVVVDLEVQRISMIGTELHIRAKVLAVQRRPRGSSLEAGQRIDLVYSHPERRPANWPGPGPIPMLQRGQQTRAWLNPLADRPGGFTPAAGSHSFAGMGSP
;
A
#
# COMPACT_ATOMS: atom_id res chain seq x y z
N MET A 1 -20.13 88.64 23.51
CA MET A 1 -20.78 88.29 22.24
C MET A 1 -20.71 86.80 22.12
N ARG A 2 -21.78 85.99 22.45
CA ARG A 2 -22.73 85.39 21.52
C ARG A 2 -21.99 84.48 20.51
N GLN A 3 -22.10 83.26 20.45
CA GLN A 3 -23.16 82.27 20.22
C GLN A 3 -22.41 80.99 19.88
N LEU A 4 -22.86 79.80 19.85
CA LEU A 4 -24.12 79.09 19.92
C LEU A 4 -23.82 77.57 20.02
N LEU A 5 -24.60 76.94 20.78
CA LEU A 5 -24.74 75.47 20.79
C LEU A 5 -24.96 74.87 19.42
N MET A 6 -24.30 73.73 19.15
CA MET A 6 -24.93 72.72 18.30
C MET A 6 -24.48 71.32 18.72
N ARG A 7 -25.39 70.55 19.29
CA ARG A 7 -25.29 69.10 19.49
C ARG A 7 -25.57 68.41 18.17
N PRO A 8 -24.83 67.40 17.77
CA PRO A 8 -25.30 66.46 16.75
C PRO A 8 -26.05 65.30 17.40
N PRO A 9 -26.97 64.66 16.66
CA PRO A 9 -27.94 63.73 17.19
C PRO A 9 -27.33 62.30 17.36
N PHE A 10 -27.88 61.62 18.33
CA PHE A 10 -27.75 60.20 18.56
C PHE A 10 -28.01 59.42 17.27
N ARG A 11 -26.98 58.72 16.72
CA ARG A 11 -27.20 57.65 15.75
C ARG A 11 -27.37 56.36 16.47
N LEU A 12 -28.61 55.89 16.38
CA LEU A 12 -29.05 54.56 16.73
C LEU A 12 -28.20 53.55 15.97
N VAL A 13 -27.35 52.82 16.67
CA VAL A 13 -26.64 51.64 16.07
C VAL A 13 -27.65 50.50 16.07
N LEU A 14 -28.21 50.28 14.87
CA LEU A 14 -28.94 49.02 14.60
C LEU A 14 -27.95 47.88 14.80
N LEU A 15 -28.14 47.11 15.86
CA LEU A 15 -27.53 45.80 16.01
C LEU A 15 -28.11 44.89 14.91
N CYS A 16 -27.29 44.58 13.92
CA CYS A 16 -27.61 43.51 12.97
C CYS A 16 -27.52 42.16 13.68
N PRO A 17 -28.64 41.42 13.80
CA PRO A 17 -28.61 40.08 14.43
C PRO A 17 -27.94 39.01 13.57
N ASP A 18 -27.54 39.32 12.35
CA ASP A 18 -27.02 38.34 11.39
C ASP A 18 -25.53 37.98 11.54
N LEU A 19 -24.75 38.76 12.32
CA LEU A 19 -23.31 38.47 12.49
C LEU A 19 -23.02 37.27 13.46
N THR A 20 -23.97 36.91 14.32
CA THR A 20 -23.78 35.80 15.26
C THR A 20 -23.98 34.44 14.61
N LEU A 21 -24.77 34.33 13.54
CA LEU A 21 -24.98 33.07 12.82
C LEU A 21 -23.79 32.68 11.93
N LEU A 22 -23.05 33.68 11.42
CA LEU A 22 -21.86 33.40 10.59
C LEU A 22 -20.67 32.85 11.39
N ALA A 23 -20.56 33.24 12.66
CA ALA A 23 -19.49 32.76 13.54
C ALA A 23 -19.65 31.31 13.97
N LEU A 24 -20.91 30.81 14.06
CA LEU A 24 -21.18 29.41 14.44
C LEU A 24 -20.90 28.44 13.27
N ALA A 25 -21.08 28.86 12.02
CA ALA A 25 -20.81 28.04 10.85
C ALA A 25 -19.29 27.82 10.59
N ALA A 26 -18.45 28.78 10.98
CA ALA A 26 -16.99 28.67 10.86
C ALA A 26 -16.36 27.70 11.88
N GLY A 27 -17.02 27.47 13.02
CA GLY A 27 -16.51 26.60 14.07
C GLY A 27 -16.73 25.09 13.83
N LEU A 28 -17.70 24.71 13.00
CA LEU A 28 -18.01 23.31 12.69
C LEU A 28 -17.27 22.75 11.45
N GLY A 29 -16.65 23.64 10.66
CA GLY A 29 -15.87 23.25 9.47
C GLY A 29 -14.46 22.73 9.74
N GLY A 30 -13.95 22.81 10.98
CA GLY A 30 -12.55 22.57 11.30
C GLY A 30 -12.17 21.13 11.63
N TYR A 31 -13.10 20.17 11.65
CA TYR A 31 -12.82 18.80 12.12
C TYR A 31 -12.92 17.69 11.08
N LEU A 32 -13.09 18.04 9.82
CA LEU A 32 -12.85 17.06 8.73
C LEU A 32 -11.37 17.10 8.38
N ALA A 33 -10.52 16.57 9.28
CA ALA A 33 -9.16 16.21 8.89
C ALA A 33 -9.29 15.31 7.65
N PRO A 34 -8.67 15.66 6.51
CA PRO A 34 -8.71 14.78 5.35
C PRO A 34 -8.18 13.42 5.80
N PRO A 35 -8.83 12.32 5.40
CA PRO A 35 -8.30 11.00 5.69
C PRO A 35 -6.84 11.01 5.24
N THR A 36 -5.93 10.66 6.14
CA THR A 36 -4.51 10.55 5.81
C THR A 36 -4.40 9.64 4.60
N ALA A 37 -4.14 10.23 3.45
CA ALA A 37 -4.02 9.50 2.21
C ALA A 37 -2.85 8.52 2.39
N ARG A 38 -3.17 7.25 2.67
CA ARG A 38 -2.19 6.18 2.57
C ARG A 38 -1.78 6.18 1.11
N ALA A 39 -0.52 6.47 0.84
CA ALA A 39 0.01 6.44 -0.53
C ALA A 39 0.23 4.99 -0.99
N GLU A 40 -0.78 4.15 -0.79
CA GLU A 40 -0.84 2.84 -1.39
C GLU A 40 -1.12 2.98 -2.89
N LEU A 41 -0.42 2.21 -3.70
CA LEU A 41 -0.62 2.24 -5.14
C LEU A 41 -2.06 1.83 -5.47
N PRO A 42 -2.69 2.46 -6.49
CA PRO A 42 -4.00 2.06 -6.94
C PRO A 42 -4.06 0.56 -7.29
N PRO A 43 -5.15 -0.16 -7.00
CA PRO A 43 -5.29 -1.59 -7.31
C PRO A 43 -4.98 -1.94 -8.78
N ALA A 44 -5.27 -1.04 -9.71
CA ALA A 44 -4.95 -1.20 -11.13
C ALA A 44 -3.44 -1.35 -11.40
N VAL A 45 -2.59 -0.69 -10.62
CA VAL A 45 -1.13 -0.79 -10.75
C VAL A 45 -0.64 -2.18 -10.34
N TYR A 46 -1.18 -2.74 -9.26
CA TYR A 46 -0.85 -4.10 -8.83
C TYR A 46 -1.33 -5.13 -9.85
N ALA A 47 -2.55 -4.99 -10.37
CA ALA A 47 -3.08 -5.86 -11.41
C ALA A 47 -2.22 -5.81 -12.69
N GLU A 48 -1.73 -4.63 -13.07
CA GLU A 48 -0.81 -4.49 -14.21
C GLU A 48 0.52 -5.20 -13.94
N ARG A 49 1.12 -5.01 -12.77
CA ARG A 49 2.36 -5.72 -12.40
C ARG A 49 2.17 -7.23 -12.37
N GLN A 50 1.02 -7.73 -11.93
CA GLN A 50 0.69 -9.16 -12.01
C GLN A 50 0.57 -9.65 -13.46
N ARG A 51 -0.02 -8.84 -14.36
CA ARG A 51 -0.08 -9.15 -15.80
C ARG A 51 1.32 -9.20 -16.43
N GLN A 52 2.21 -8.30 -16.03
CA GLN A 52 3.58 -8.19 -16.54
C GLN A 52 4.57 -9.18 -15.90
N ALA A 53 4.19 -9.84 -14.80
CA ALA A 53 5.06 -10.82 -14.14
C ALA A 53 5.54 -11.88 -15.14
N ALA A 54 6.85 -12.09 -15.20
CA ALA A 54 7.44 -13.04 -16.14
C ALA A 54 7.06 -14.50 -15.83
N VAL A 55 6.85 -14.80 -14.55
CA VAL A 55 6.54 -16.14 -14.04
C VAL A 55 5.31 -16.07 -13.15
N VAL A 56 4.38 -17.00 -13.34
CA VAL A 56 3.24 -17.23 -12.45
C VAL A 56 3.21 -18.71 -12.10
N VAL A 57 3.31 -19.01 -10.82
CA VAL A 57 3.33 -20.38 -10.31
C VAL A 57 2.43 -20.53 -9.10
N ASP A 58 1.90 -21.72 -8.91
CA ASP A 58 1.37 -22.16 -7.64
C ASP A 58 2.50 -22.88 -6.90
N LEU A 59 2.78 -22.50 -5.67
CA LEU A 59 3.93 -23.01 -4.91
C LEU A 59 3.54 -23.37 -3.47
N GLU A 60 4.37 -24.21 -2.87
CA GLU A 60 4.34 -24.57 -1.45
C GLU A 60 5.65 -24.16 -0.80
N VAL A 61 5.57 -23.42 0.29
CA VAL A 61 6.72 -22.92 1.06
C VAL A 61 7.34 -24.07 1.87
N GLN A 62 8.59 -24.43 1.58
CA GLN A 62 9.31 -25.48 2.28
C GLN A 62 10.16 -24.97 3.44
N ARG A 63 10.87 -23.88 3.20
CA ARG A 63 11.81 -23.31 4.18
C ARG A 63 11.83 -21.79 4.07
N ILE A 64 11.98 -21.14 5.21
CA ILE A 64 12.13 -19.70 5.33
C ILE A 64 13.38 -19.43 6.16
N SER A 65 14.22 -18.49 5.71
CA SER A 65 15.36 -17.96 6.45
C SER A 65 15.46 -16.47 6.23
N MET A 66 15.93 -15.75 7.22
CA MET A 66 16.17 -14.31 7.14
C MET A 66 17.66 -14.06 7.26
N ILE A 67 18.21 -13.23 6.36
CA ILE A 67 19.61 -12.81 6.36
C ILE A 67 19.61 -11.29 6.34
N GLY A 68 19.87 -10.68 7.49
CA GLY A 68 19.65 -9.25 7.67
C GLY A 68 18.18 -8.88 7.44
N THR A 69 17.92 -8.02 6.46
CA THR A 69 16.57 -7.61 6.05
C THR A 69 16.02 -8.40 4.86
N GLU A 70 16.78 -9.36 4.33
CA GLU A 70 16.37 -10.19 3.21
C GLU A 70 15.72 -11.48 3.68
N LEU A 71 14.56 -11.76 3.12
CA LEU A 71 13.83 -13.00 3.30
C LEU A 71 14.18 -13.96 2.16
N HIS A 72 14.73 -15.11 2.51
CA HIS A 72 15.06 -16.19 1.60
C HIS A 72 14.08 -17.34 1.82
N ILE A 73 13.28 -17.64 0.80
CA ILE A 73 12.26 -18.68 0.86
C ILE A 73 12.56 -19.74 -0.17
N ARG A 74 12.72 -20.98 0.27
CA ARG A 74 12.73 -22.14 -0.62
C ARG A 74 11.33 -22.68 -0.76
N ALA A 75 10.85 -22.76 -2.00
CA ALA A 75 9.51 -23.25 -2.30
C ALA A 75 9.54 -24.35 -3.36
N LYS A 76 8.56 -25.25 -3.31
CA LYS A 76 8.29 -26.26 -4.33
C LYS A 76 7.21 -25.74 -5.26
N VAL A 77 7.45 -25.78 -6.55
CA VAL A 77 6.45 -25.46 -7.58
C VAL A 77 5.42 -26.56 -7.63
N LEU A 78 4.16 -26.25 -7.44
CA LEU A 78 3.03 -27.18 -7.57
C LEU A 78 2.48 -27.20 -8.98
N ALA A 79 2.35 -26.01 -9.60
CA ALA A 79 1.91 -25.83 -10.98
C ALA A 79 2.56 -24.59 -11.60
N VAL A 80 2.79 -24.61 -12.91
CA VAL A 80 3.29 -23.48 -13.68
C VAL A 80 2.15 -22.94 -14.53
N GLN A 81 1.70 -21.70 -14.24
CA GLN A 81 0.63 -21.02 -14.95
C GLN A 81 1.18 -20.18 -16.12
N ARG A 82 2.37 -19.59 -15.93
CA ARG A 82 3.09 -18.79 -16.92
C ARG A 82 4.60 -18.88 -16.70
N ARG A 83 5.36 -18.99 -17.78
CA ARG A 83 6.83 -18.92 -17.78
C ARG A 83 7.35 -18.29 -19.06
N PRO A 84 8.53 -17.67 -19.05
CA PRO A 84 9.19 -17.20 -20.27
C PRO A 84 9.47 -18.35 -21.23
N ARG A 85 9.51 -18.05 -22.54
CA ARG A 85 9.95 -19.02 -23.55
C ARG A 85 11.38 -19.49 -23.27
N GLY A 86 11.63 -20.78 -23.35
CA GLY A 86 12.94 -21.36 -23.05
C GLY A 86 13.25 -21.57 -21.57
N SER A 87 12.33 -21.23 -20.66
CA SER A 87 12.48 -21.55 -19.23
C SER A 87 12.27 -23.05 -18.99
N SER A 88 13.18 -23.65 -18.22
CA SER A 88 13.08 -25.05 -17.75
C SER A 88 12.22 -25.21 -16.50
N LEU A 89 11.49 -24.16 -16.07
CA LEU A 89 10.68 -24.20 -14.86
C LEU A 89 9.51 -25.19 -15.01
N GLU A 90 9.42 -26.15 -14.09
CA GLU A 90 8.41 -27.23 -14.12
C GLU A 90 7.82 -27.51 -12.73
N ALA A 91 6.64 -28.14 -12.72
CA ALA A 91 6.03 -28.63 -11.48
C ALA A 91 6.97 -29.65 -10.79
N GLY A 92 7.01 -29.60 -9.46
CA GLY A 92 7.91 -30.43 -8.64
C GLY A 92 9.27 -29.79 -8.39
N GLN A 93 9.70 -28.83 -9.20
CA GLN A 93 10.98 -28.15 -9.08
C GLN A 93 11.01 -27.26 -7.81
N ARG A 94 12.19 -27.11 -7.23
CA ARG A 94 12.46 -26.15 -6.16
C ARG A 94 12.94 -24.83 -6.73
N ILE A 95 12.44 -23.74 -6.16
CA ILE A 95 12.84 -22.37 -6.49
C ILE A 95 13.20 -21.63 -5.21
N ASP A 96 14.04 -20.62 -5.34
CA ASP A 96 14.40 -19.73 -4.25
C ASP A 96 13.77 -18.35 -4.49
N LEU A 97 12.97 -17.85 -3.53
CA LEU A 97 12.43 -16.49 -3.53
C LEU A 97 13.28 -15.62 -2.63
N VAL A 98 13.63 -14.43 -3.11
CA VAL A 98 14.40 -13.45 -2.33
C VAL A 98 13.74 -12.08 -2.44
N TYR A 99 13.48 -11.47 -1.29
CA TYR A 99 12.95 -10.11 -1.22
C TYR A 99 13.21 -9.48 0.14
N SER A 100 13.29 -8.14 0.15
CA SER A 100 13.46 -7.39 1.39
C SER A 100 12.18 -7.39 2.22
N HIS A 101 12.33 -7.69 3.51
CA HIS A 101 11.26 -7.57 4.49
C HIS A 101 11.76 -6.71 5.66
N PRO A 102 11.55 -5.39 5.63
CA PRO A 102 12.00 -4.51 6.69
C PRO A 102 11.30 -4.85 8.00
N GLU A 103 12.06 -5.06 9.06
CA GLU A 103 11.56 -5.48 10.38
C GLU A 103 10.56 -4.50 10.99
N ARG A 104 10.74 -3.21 10.76
CA ARG A 104 9.83 -2.17 11.27
C ARG A 104 9.66 -1.06 10.25
N ARG A 105 8.41 -0.70 10.02
CA ARG A 105 8.06 0.54 9.32
C ARG A 105 7.55 1.55 10.34
N PRO A 106 7.81 2.86 10.15
CA PRO A 106 7.18 3.89 10.97
C PRO A 106 5.65 3.74 10.95
N ALA A 107 5.00 4.01 12.08
CA ALA A 107 3.54 3.87 12.19
C ALA A 107 2.76 4.67 11.13
N ASN A 108 3.36 5.76 10.64
CA ASN A 108 2.78 6.66 9.63
C ASN A 108 3.46 6.53 8.25
N TRP A 109 3.98 5.34 7.91
CA TRP A 109 4.62 5.14 6.62
C TRP A 109 3.62 5.36 5.47
N PRO A 110 3.86 6.36 4.59
CA PRO A 110 2.92 6.69 3.51
C PRO A 110 3.10 5.81 2.27
N GLY A 111 4.00 4.84 2.29
CA GLY A 111 4.33 4.02 1.12
C GLY A 111 3.49 2.74 0.97
N PRO A 112 3.75 1.97 -0.11
CA PRO A 112 3.07 0.71 -0.36
C PRO A 112 3.19 -0.26 0.81
N GLY A 113 2.17 -1.11 1.00
CA GLY A 113 2.18 -2.18 1.99
C GLY A 113 3.41 -3.10 1.86
N PRO A 114 3.89 -3.74 2.95
CA PRO A 114 4.98 -4.70 2.88
C PRO A 114 4.55 -5.91 2.07
N ILE A 115 5.53 -6.55 1.42
CA ILE A 115 5.32 -7.87 0.83
C ILE A 115 4.99 -8.83 1.97
N PRO A 116 3.91 -9.65 1.85
CA PRO A 116 3.52 -10.57 2.91
C PRO A 116 4.64 -11.56 3.27
N MET A 117 4.81 -11.84 4.55
CA MET A 117 5.65 -12.92 5.00
C MET A 117 4.88 -14.23 4.85
N LEU A 118 5.39 -15.11 4.02
CA LEU A 118 4.83 -16.45 3.82
C LEU A 118 5.16 -17.36 5.03
N GLN A 119 4.37 -18.40 5.22
CA GLN A 119 4.57 -19.37 6.28
C GLN A 119 5.01 -20.74 5.70
N ARG A 120 5.77 -21.51 6.46
CA ARG A 120 6.15 -22.88 6.06
C ARG A 120 4.90 -23.75 5.88
N GLY A 121 4.85 -24.49 4.79
CA GLY A 121 3.69 -25.29 4.39
C GLY A 121 2.58 -24.50 3.69
N GLN A 122 2.68 -23.17 3.66
CA GLN A 122 1.68 -22.34 2.97
C GLN A 122 1.72 -22.60 1.47
N GLN A 123 0.55 -22.80 0.89
CA GLN A 123 0.35 -22.84 -0.56
C GLN A 123 -0.18 -21.52 -1.05
N THR A 124 0.37 -21.01 -2.14
CA THR A 124 0.00 -19.72 -2.69
C THR A 124 0.30 -19.64 -4.18
N ARG A 125 -0.49 -18.87 -4.89
CA ARG A 125 -0.13 -18.41 -6.24
C ARG A 125 0.84 -17.24 -6.12
N ALA A 126 1.91 -17.27 -6.88
CA ALA A 126 2.97 -16.27 -6.87
C ALA A 126 3.20 -15.66 -8.26
N TRP A 127 3.27 -14.33 -8.30
CA TRP A 127 3.67 -13.54 -9.47
C TRP A 127 5.11 -13.09 -9.24
N LEU A 128 6.01 -13.58 -10.08
CA LEU A 128 7.45 -13.52 -9.86
C LEU A 128 8.19 -12.97 -11.09
N ASN A 129 9.34 -12.36 -10.81
CA ASN A 129 10.35 -12.06 -11.84
C ASN A 129 11.63 -12.83 -11.52
N PRO A 130 12.33 -13.36 -12.53
CA PRO A 130 13.64 -14.00 -12.32
C PRO A 130 14.67 -12.97 -11.86
N LEU A 131 15.56 -13.39 -10.97
CA LEU A 131 16.73 -12.61 -10.57
C LEU A 131 17.84 -12.82 -11.62
N ALA A 132 18.41 -11.71 -12.13
CA ALA A 132 19.43 -11.75 -13.17
C ALA A 132 20.76 -12.35 -12.66
N ASP A 133 21.07 -12.13 -11.39
CA ASP A 133 22.30 -12.52 -10.71
C ASP A 133 22.23 -13.92 -10.07
N ARG A 134 21.07 -14.56 -10.09
CA ARG A 134 20.84 -15.83 -9.39
C ARG A 134 19.98 -16.78 -10.22
N PRO A 135 20.58 -17.71 -10.97
CA PRO A 135 19.83 -18.75 -11.69
C PRO A 135 18.92 -19.56 -10.76
N GLY A 136 17.63 -19.68 -11.10
CA GLY A 136 16.62 -20.33 -10.26
C GLY A 136 16.13 -19.50 -9.07
N GLY A 137 16.61 -18.26 -8.93
CA GLY A 137 16.14 -17.26 -7.97
C GLY A 137 15.07 -16.36 -8.57
N PHE A 138 14.11 -15.96 -7.74
CA PHE A 138 12.99 -15.13 -8.13
C PHE A 138 12.71 -14.06 -7.08
N THR A 139 12.12 -12.96 -7.52
CA THR A 139 11.63 -11.88 -6.65
C THR A 139 10.15 -11.60 -6.92
N PRO A 140 9.36 -11.16 -5.92
CA PRO A 140 7.98 -10.77 -6.10
C PRO A 140 7.79 -9.64 -7.11
N ALA A 141 6.90 -9.81 -8.08
CA ALA A 141 6.70 -8.86 -9.18
C ALA A 141 5.72 -7.73 -8.85
N ALA A 142 4.72 -7.98 -7.99
CA ALA A 142 3.60 -7.06 -7.71
C ALA A 142 3.58 -6.56 -6.25
N GLY A 143 4.73 -6.46 -5.59
CA GLY A 143 4.85 -5.96 -4.21
C GLY A 143 3.95 -6.76 -3.25
N SER A 144 3.14 -6.08 -2.44
CA SER A 144 2.21 -6.69 -1.47
C SER A 144 1.18 -7.64 -2.10
N HIS A 145 0.93 -7.52 -3.40
CA HIS A 145 -0.02 -8.34 -4.16
C HIS A 145 0.65 -9.45 -4.99
N SER A 146 1.91 -9.77 -4.68
CA SER A 146 2.63 -10.83 -5.39
C SER A 146 2.21 -12.23 -5.00
N PHE A 147 1.44 -12.38 -3.94
CA PHE A 147 0.95 -13.67 -3.45
C PHE A 147 -0.56 -13.63 -3.25
N ALA A 148 -1.27 -14.61 -3.78
CA ALA A 148 -2.70 -14.80 -3.51
C ALA A 148 -2.89 -16.11 -2.74
N GLY A 149 -3.70 -16.06 -1.68
CA GLY A 149 -4.08 -17.27 -0.97
C GLY A 149 -4.75 -18.23 -1.95
N MET A 150 -4.21 -19.41 -2.12
CA MET A 150 -4.99 -20.54 -2.59
C MET A 150 -5.80 -20.95 -1.36
N GLY A 151 -7.13 -20.82 -1.43
CA GLY A 151 -7.99 -21.23 -0.33
C GLY A 151 -7.51 -22.60 0.18
N SER A 152 -7.33 -22.72 1.48
CA SER A 152 -7.07 -24.03 2.08
C SER A 152 -8.17 -24.96 1.65
N PRO A 153 -7.84 -26.22 1.30
CA PRO A 153 -8.82 -27.24 1.01
C PRO A 153 -9.77 -27.45 2.17
#